data_f9e96bdb1808d614ce3705649e373ffc
#
_entry.id   f9e96bdb1808d614ce3705649e373ffc
#
_cell.length_a   1.000
_cell.length_b   1.000
_cell.length_c   1.000
_cell.angle_alpha   90.00
_cell.angle_beta   90.00
_cell.angle_gamma   90.00
#
_symmetry.space_group_name_H-M   'P 1'
#
loop_
_entity.id
_entity.type
_entity.pdbx_description
1 polymer ?
#
loop_
_entity_poly.entity_id
_entity_poly.type
_entity_poly.pdbx_seq_one_letter_code
_entity_poly.pdbx_strand_id
1 'polypeptide(L)'
;MLGTGNAATVACYNTCFALCREDKYFLVDAGGGNGILSQLQKAHIPLSGIHEIFVTHAHTDHILGVIWMIRMVAQAIQKGEYQGELRIYGHDKVVQVLDWICRMTLPKKIVARLGEDILLCEVKSGEKFQAIGLEVECFDIASTKEKQFGFRTCLPDGQSLVCLGDEPYNACNRMYVEGADWLLCEAFCLYEDRERFKPYEKHHSTALDAGRLAAQLGVKNLLLYHTEDKTLSTRKARYTAEAALQFNGKVYVPEDLEEILLRSNE
;
A
#
# COMPACT_ATOMS: atom_id res chain seq x y z
N MET A 1 -1.33 -9.43 -1.88
CA MET A 1 -0.65 -8.68 -0.78
C MET A 1 0.76 -9.19 -0.62
N LEU A 2 1.78 -8.34 -0.55
CA LEU A 2 3.17 -8.77 -0.35
C LEU A 2 3.56 -8.75 1.12
N GLY A 3 2.99 -7.82 1.88
CA GLY A 3 3.14 -7.72 3.31
C GLY A 3 1.89 -7.14 3.95
N THR A 4 1.60 -7.50 5.19
CA THR A 4 0.34 -7.18 5.88
C THR A 4 0.54 -6.57 7.27
N GLY A 5 1.79 -6.50 7.76
CA GLY A 5 2.11 -6.07 9.10
C GLY A 5 2.38 -4.58 9.26
N ASN A 6 2.21 -4.06 10.47
CA ASN A 6 2.59 -2.71 10.84
C ASN A 6 4.12 -2.56 11.00
N ALA A 7 4.60 -1.37 11.37
CA ALA A 7 6.03 -1.06 11.48
C ALA A 7 6.82 -2.00 12.41
N ALA A 8 6.23 -2.49 13.48
CA ALA A 8 6.92 -3.26 14.53
C ALA A 8 6.81 -4.78 14.35
N THR A 9 6.22 -5.26 13.27
CA THR A 9 6.06 -6.71 13.03
C THR A 9 7.39 -7.34 12.60
N VAL A 10 7.57 -8.59 13.03
CA VAL A 10 8.74 -9.41 12.69
C VAL A 10 8.34 -10.79 12.13
N ALA A 11 7.08 -11.20 12.32
CA ALA A 11 6.57 -12.49 11.89
C ALA A 11 5.81 -12.41 10.54
N CYS A 12 5.50 -11.21 10.06
CA CYS A 12 5.02 -10.93 8.73
C CYS A 12 5.75 -9.69 8.16
N TYR A 13 5.68 -9.50 6.84
CA TYR A 13 6.34 -8.36 6.21
C TYR A 13 5.51 -7.09 6.37
N ASN A 14 6.17 -5.93 6.36
CA ASN A 14 5.48 -4.64 6.45
C ASN A 14 4.54 -4.42 5.28
N THR A 15 3.48 -3.67 5.52
CA THR A 15 2.40 -3.46 4.55
C THR A 15 2.89 -2.96 3.21
N CYS A 16 2.67 -3.76 2.19
CA CYS A 16 2.83 -3.39 0.79
C CYS A 16 2.07 -4.40 -0.08
N PHE A 17 1.65 -3.97 -1.27
CA PHE A 17 0.94 -4.84 -2.20
C PHE A 17 1.20 -4.43 -3.65
N ALA A 18 0.86 -5.31 -4.57
CA ALA A 18 0.85 -5.01 -5.99
C ALA A 18 -0.55 -5.24 -6.57
N LEU A 19 -1.07 -4.29 -7.34
CA LEU A 19 -2.16 -4.54 -8.26
C LEU A 19 -1.58 -5.16 -9.53
N CYS A 20 -2.16 -6.28 -9.94
CA CYS A 20 -1.72 -7.02 -11.12
C CYS A 20 -2.76 -6.92 -12.23
N ARG A 21 -2.30 -6.61 -13.42
CA ARG A 21 -3.10 -6.69 -14.64
C ARG A 21 -2.25 -7.28 -15.75
N GLU A 22 -2.61 -8.46 -16.22
CA GLU A 22 -1.77 -9.24 -17.13
C GLU A 22 -0.39 -9.50 -16.47
N ASP A 23 0.71 -9.21 -17.12
CA ASP A 23 2.08 -9.37 -16.60
C ASP A 23 2.67 -8.05 -16.06
N LYS A 24 1.82 -7.05 -15.76
CA LYS A 24 2.21 -5.74 -15.23
C LYS A 24 1.76 -5.57 -13.80
N TYR A 25 2.60 -4.93 -13.01
CA TYR A 25 2.39 -4.77 -11.57
C TYR A 25 2.57 -3.31 -11.16
N PHE A 26 1.53 -2.76 -10.52
CA PHE A 26 1.59 -1.47 -9.85
C PHE A 26 1.85 -1.73 -8.37
N LEU A 27 3.07 -1.43 -7.90
CA LEU A 27 3.46 -1.64 -6.51
C LEU A 27 3.03 -0.45 -5.65
N VAL A 28 2.41 -0.73 -4.51
CA VAL A 28 2.01 0.26 -3.50
C VAL A 28 2.81 0.00 -2.24
N ASP A 29 3.65 0.95 -1.88
CA ASP A 29 4.70 0.83 -0.87
C ASP A 29 5.66 -0.35 -1.12
N ALA A 30 6.71 -0.47 -0.32
CA ALA A 30 7.66 -1.58 -0.50
C ALA A 30 8.19 -2.14 0.83
N GLY A 31 7.54 -1.81 1.95
CA GLY A 31 7.94 -2.29 3.25
C GLY A 31 9.24 -1.69 3.80
N GLY A 32 9.74 -2.24 4.89
CA GLY A 32 10.81 -1.67 5.70
C GLY A 32 12.24 -2.02 5.27
N GLY A 33 12.46 -2.61 4.10
CA GLY A 33 13.82 -2.90 3.66
C GLY A 33 13.95 -3.92 2.53
N ASN A 34 15.09 -4.62 2.48
CA ASN A 34 15.38 -5.57 1.39
C ASN A 34 14.47 -6.82 1.37
N GLY A 35 13.67 -7.01 2.40
CA GLY A 35 12.66 -8.08 2.45
C GLY A 35 11.69 -8.03 1.27
N ILE A 36 11.44 -6.85 0.68
CA ILE A 36 10.64 -6.72 -0.54
C ILE A 36 11.15 -7.62 -1.67
N LEU A 37 12.45 -7.77 -1.82
CA LEU A 37 13.04 -8.59 -2.87
C LEU A 37 12.68 -10.08 -2.69
N SER A 38 12.67 -10.55 -1.42
CA SER A 38 12.23 -11.89 -1.08
C SER A 38 10.73 -12.07 -1.30
N GLN A 39 9.91 -11.07 -0.98
CA GLN A 39 8.47 -11.11 -1.18
C GLN A 39 8.11 -11.15 -2.68
N LEU A 40 8.76 -10.32 -3.50
CA LEU A 40 8.59 -10.36 -4.96
C LEU A 40 8.99 -11.71 -5.56
N GLN A 41 10.13 -12.27 -5.11
CA GLN A 41 10.59 -13.58 -5.57
C GLN A 41 9.60 -14.70 -5.22
N LYS A 42 9.09 -14.72 -3.98
CA LYS A 42 8.10 -15.71 -3.52
C LYS A 42 6.75 -15.55 -4.21
N ALA A 43 6.35 -14.31 -4.53
CA ALA A 43 5.15 -14.01 -5.28
C ALA A 43 5.32 -14.21 -6.81
N HIS A 44 6.50 -14.61 -7.27
CA HIS A 44 6.83 -14.75 -8.70
C HIS A 44 6.62 -13.48 -9.51
N ILE A 45 6.81 -12.31 -8.89
CA ILE A 45 6.70 -11.00 -9.54
C ILE A 45 8.09 -10.58 -10.06
N PRO A 46 8.30 -10.52 -11.38
CA PRO A 46 9.57 -10.09 -11.95
C PRO A 46 9.73 -8.57 -11.82
N LEU A 47 10.95 -8.09 -11.57
CA LEU A 47 11.25 -6.65 -11.55
C LEU A 47 10.87 -5.96 -12.86
N SER A 48 11.05 -6.65 -14.00
CA SER A 48 10.71 -6.15 -15.33
C SER A 48 9.22 -5.94 -15.56
N GLY A 49 8.36 -6.41 -14.67
CA GLY A 49 6.91 -6.18 -14.73
C GLY A 49 6.45 -4.99 -13.86
N ILE A 50 7.36 -4.36 -13.09
CA ILE A 50 7.04 -3.24 -12.21
C ILE A 50 7.60 -1.95 -12.81
N HIS A 51 6.73 -1.10 -13.35
CA HIS A 51 7.10 0.19 -13.94
C HIS A 51 6.55 1.37 -13.15
N GLU A 52 5.59 1.16 -12.28
CA GLU A 52 5.00 2.17 -11.42
C GLU A 52 5.01 1.71 -9.95
N ILE A 53 5.48 2.59 -9.08
CA ILE A 53 5.41 2.45 -7.63
C ILE A 53 4.70 3.68 -7.09
N PHE A 54 3.73 3.50 -6.20
CA PHE A 54 3.14 4.57 -5.40
C PHE A 54 3.59 4.41 -3.96
N VAL A 55 4.06 5.49 -3.35
CA VAL A 55 4.49 5.51 -1.95
C VAL A 55 3.53 6.41 -1.18
N THR A 56 2.81 5.81 -0.24
CA THR A 56 1.78 6.49 0.54
C THR A 56 2.37 7.58 1.42
N HIS A 57 3.48 7.31 2.09
CA HIS A 57 4.17 8.24 2.99
C HIS A 57 5.61 7.81 3.29
N ALA A 58 6.33 8.66 4.07
CA ALA A 58 7.77 8.52 4.26
C ALA A 58 8.19 7.74 5.53
N HIS A 59 7.29 6.98 6.17
CA HIS A 59 7.69 6.11 7.28
C HIS A 59 8.57 4.95 6.79
N THR A 60 9.45 4.50 7.66
CA THR A 60 10.50 3.52 7.34
C THR A 60 9.95 2.17 6.88
N ASP A 61 8.81 1.76 7.40
CA ASP A 61 8.12 0.50 7.06
C ASP A 61 7.36 0.55 5.72
N HIS A 62 7.34 1.69 5.04
CA HIS A 62 6.76 1.86 3.70
C HIS A 62 7.82 2.20 2.65
N ILE A 63 8.79 3.07 3.00
CA ILE A 63 9.70 3.69 2.03
C ILE A 63 11.03 2.95 1.86
N LEU A 64 11.56 2.27 2.88
CA LEU A 64 12.92 1.71 2.80
C LEU A 64 13.05 0.60 1.78
N GLY A 65 12.01 -0.17 1.54
CA GLY A 65 11.98 -1.17 0.47
C GLY A 65 12.08 -0.54 -0.92
N VAL A 66 11.58 0.70 -1.10
CA VAL A 66 11.67 1.42 -2.38
C VAL A 66 13.12 1.73 -2.75
N ILE A 67 13.99 2.01 -1.77
CA ILE A 67 15.42 2.20 -2.02
C ILE A 67 16.05 0.93 -2.63
N TRP A 68 15.62 -0.23 -2.17
CA TRP A 68 16.06 -1.52 -2.73
C TRP A 68 15.50 -1.75 -4.12
N MET A 69 14.26 -1.35 -4.39
CA MET A 69 13.67 -1.39 -5.74
C MET A 69 14.48 -0.53 -6.70
N ILE A 70 14.76 0.73 -6.34
CA ILE A 70 15.61 1.65 -7.12
C ILE A 70 16.97 1.01 -7.42
N ARG A 71 17.62 0.45 -6.39
CA ARG A 71 18.93 -0.20 -6.55
C ARG A 71 18.88 -1.37 -7.53
N MET A 72 17.89 -2.24 -7.40
CA MET A 72 17.80 -3.46 -8.21
C MET A 72 17.38 -3.15 -9.65
N VAL A 73 16.42 -2.25 -9.84
CA VAL A 73 16.02 -1.81 -11.19
C VAL A 73 17.18 -1.12 -11.91
N ALA A 74 17.91 -0.21 -11.23
CA ALA A 74 19.09 0.42 -11.85
C ALA A 74 20.17 -0.60 -12.26
N GLN A 75 20.37 -1.67 -11.49
CA GLN A 75 21.28 -2.74 -11.84
C GLN A 75 20.76 -3.56 -13.03
N ALA A 76 19.46 -3.84 -13.08
CA ALA A 76 18.83 -4.57 -14.18
C ALA A 76 18.89 -3.77 -15.50
N ILE A 77 18.68 -2.45 -15.44
CA ILE A 77 18.87 -1.55 -16.60
C ILE A 77 20.31 -1.65 -17.12
N GLN A 78 21.32 -1.58 -16.22
CA GLN A 78 22.74 -1.69 -16.62
C GLN A 78 23.09 -3.02 -17.31
N LYS A 79 22.36 -4.08 -16.99
CA LYS A 79 22.52 -5.41 -17.60
C LYS A 79 21.67 -5.62 -18.86
N GLY A 80 20.77 -4.69 -19.19
CA GLY A 80 19.80 -4.85 -20.27
C GLY A 80 18.63 -5.80 -19.92
N GLU A 81 18.43 -6.10 -18.64
CA GLU A 81 17.38 -6.98 -18.12
C GLU A 81 16.09 -6.24 -17.77
N TYR A 82 16.11 -4.90 -17.80
CA TYR A 82 14.95 -4.03 -17.55
C TYR A 82 14.86 -3.00 -18.68
N GLN A 83 13.67 -2.86 -19.26
CA GLN A 83 13.40 -1.97 -20.40
C GLN A 83 12.38 -0.91 -19.99
N GLY A 84 12.58 0.32 -20.47
CA GLY A 84 11.70 1.45 -20.15
C GLY A 84 12.06 2.12 -18.80
N GLU A 85 11.14 2.91 -18.29
CA GLU A 85 11.32 3.73 -17.09
C GLU A 85 10.64 3.11 -15.88
N LEU A 86 11.20 3.35 -14.70
CA LEU A 86 10.54 3.16 -13.41
C LEU A 86 10.06 4.52 -12.92
N ARG A 87 8.75 4.69 -12.70
CA ARG A 87 8.16 5.89 -12.13
C ARG A 87 7.72 5.62 -10.70
N ILE A 88 8.19 6.45 -9.76
CA ILE A 88 7.88 6.35 -8.35
C ILE A 88 7.11 7.60 -7.97
N TYR A 89 5.82 7.44 -7.71
CA TYR A 89 4.89 8.49 -7.36
C TYR A 89 4.79 8.64 -5.84
N GLY A 90 4.75 9.86 -5.35
CA GLY A 90 4.53 10.19 -3.97
C GLY A 90 4.41 11.71 -3.78
N HIS A 91 3.97 12.14 -2.61
CA HIS A 91 3.94 13.56 -2.30
C HIS A 91 5.37 14.12 -2.09
N ASP A 92 5.49 15.45 -2.01
CA ASP A 92 6.76 16.19 -1.91
C ASP A 92 7.77 15.59 -0.92
N LYS A 93 7.35 15.29 0.31
CA LYS A 93 8.24 14.71 1.34
C LYS A 93 8.74 13.32 0.97
N VAL A 94 7.90 12.47 0.37
CA VAL A 94 8.32 11.15 -0.11
C VAL A 94 9.43 11.29 -1.15
N VAL A 95 9.23 12.16 -2.14
CA VAL A 95 10.20 12.42 -3.21
C VAL A 95 11.52 12.93 -2.63
N GLN A 96 11.46 13.91 -1.72
CA GLN A 96 12.65 14.46 -1.06
C GLN A 96 13.43 13.41 -0.27
N VAL A 97 12.74 12.59 0.53
CA VAL A 97 13.37 11.56 1.37
C VAL A 97 14.00 10.48 0.49
N LEU A 98 13.31 10.02 -0.56
CA LEU A 98 13.86 9.04 -1.51
C LEU A 98 15.12 9.56 -2.21
N ASP A 99 15.06 10.77 -2.76
CA ASP A 99 16.20 11.38 -3.44
C ASP A 99 17.39 11.51 -2.47
N TRP A 100 17.15 12.02 -1.27
CA TRP A 100 18.18 12.21 -0.26
C TRP A 100 18.84 10.89 0.17
N ILE A 101 18.04 9.87 0.53
CA ILE A 101 18.58 8.57 0.96
C ILE A 101 19.36 7.93 -0.20
N CYS A 102 18.82 7.93 -1.41
CA CYS A 102 19.50 7.35 -2.57
C CYS A 102 20.85 8.00 -2.83
N ARG A 103 20.93 9.33 -2.81
CA ARG A 103 22.20 10.05 -3.03
C ARG A 103 23.23 9.83 -1.94
N MET A 104 22.79 9.65 -0.70
CA MET A 104 23.67 9.46 0.45
C MET A 104 24.15 8.00 0.61
N THR A 105 23.39 7.02 0.11
CA THR A 105 23.63 5.61 0.42
C THR A 105 23.94 4.73 -0.78
N LEU A 106 23.51 5.13 -1.98
CA LEU A 106 23.70 4.31 -3.18
C LEU A 106 24.97 4.69 -3.96
N PRO A 107 25.61 3.73 -4.65
CA PRO A 107 26.75 4.01 -5.53
C PRO A 107 26.42 5.02 -6.62
N LYS A 108 27.38 5.87 -7.00
CA LYS A 108 27.21 6.91 -8.03
C LYS A 108 26.60 6.41 -9.34
N LYS A 109 26.94 5.21 -9.80
CA LYS A 109 26.38 4.59 -11.01
C LYS A 109 24.88 4.27 -10.92
N ILE A 110 24.38 4.03 -9.70
CA ILE A 110 22.93 3.84 -9.45
C ILE A 110 22.26 5.20 -9.38
N VAL A 111 22.82 6.14 -8.63
CA VAL A 111 22.30 7.52 -8.49
C VAL A 111 22.20 8.23 -9.85
N ALA A 112 23.12 7.95 -10.77
CA ALA A 112 23.08 8.50 -12.14
C ALA A 112 21.84 8.09 -12.94
N ARG A 113 21.08 7.06 -12.51
CA ARG A 113 19.82 6.67 -13.15
C ARG A 113 18.60 7.47 -12.65
N LEU A 114 18.76 8.18 -11.52
CA LEU A 114 17.69 9.06 -11.03
C LEU A 114 17.57 10.29 -11.94
N GLY A 115 16.37 10.50 -12.45
CA GLY A 115 16.05 11.55 -13.43
C GLY A 115 16.27 11.14 -14.89
N GLU A 116 16.84 9.95 -15.13
CA GLU A 116 17.02 9.37 -16.46
C GLU A 116 16.01 8.23 -16.68
N ASP A 117 16.32 7.04 -16.20
CA ASP A 117 15.47 5.84 -16.32
C ASP A 117 14.60 5.60 -15.08
N ILE A 118 14.92 6.23 -13.94
CA ILE A 118 14.20 6.13 -12.68
C ILE A 118 13.72 7.52 -12.27
N LEU A 119 12.42 7.73 -12.34
CA LEU A 119 11.80 9.03 -12.15
C LEU A 119 11.09 9.09 -10.79
N LEU A 120 11.48 10.06 -9.95
CA LEU A 120 10.76 10.40 -8.73
C LEU A 120 9.71 11.46 -9.11
N CYS A 121 8.44 11.08 -9.09
CA CYS A 121 7.33 11.88 -9.58
C CYS A 121 6.54 12.44 -8.39
N GLU A 122 6.72 13.74 -8.10
CA GLU A 122 5.87 14.41 -7.11
C GLU A 122 4.45 14.52 -7.63
N VAL A 123 3.48 14.15 -6.79
CA VAL A 123 2.05 14.30 -7.04
C VAL A 123 1.37 15.10 -5.94
N LYS A 124 0.34 15.86 -6.31
CA LYS A 124 -0.49 16.64 -5.40
C LYS A 124 -1.85 15.99 -5.22
N SER A 125 -2.53 16.35 -4.13
CA SER A 125 -3.90 15.89 -3.89
C SER A 125 -4.82 16.27 -5.04
N GLY A 126 -5.57 15.31 -5.58
CA GLY A 126 -6.42 15.42 -6.75
C GLY A 126 -5.71 15.22 -8.09
N GLU A 127 -4.38 15.06 -8.10
CA GLU A 127 -3.66 14.75 -9.34
C GLU A 127 -3.83 13.29 -9.73
N LYS A 128 -3.75 13.05 -11.05
CA LYS A 128 -3.94 11.75 -11.66
C LYS A 128 -2.70 11.32 -12.42
N PHE A 129 -2.42 10.02 -12.38
CA PHE A 129 -1.39 9.39 -13.18
C PHE A 129 -1.87 8.05 -13.73
N GLN A 130 -1.09 7.44 -14.63
CA GLN A 130 -1.39 6.13 -15.20
C GLN A 130 -0.50 5.07 -14.57
N ALA A 131 -1.09 3.94 -14.16
CA ALA A 131 -0.37 2.76 -13.69
C ALA A 131 -1.07 1.50 -14.22
N ILE A 132 -0.33 0.60 -14.86
CA ILE A 132 -0.83 -0.66 -15.47
C ILE A 132 -2.10 -0.49 -16.33
N GLY A 133 -2.23 0.70 -16.99
CA GLY A 133 -3.40 1.05 -17.80
C GLY A 133 -4.65 1.40 -16.98
N LEU A 134 -4.48 1.75 -15.71
CA LEU A 134 -5.51 2.33 -14.83
C LEU A 134 -5.20 3.81 -14.58
N GLU A 135 -6.23 4.66 -14.57
CA GLU A 135 -6.11 6.01 -14.05
C GLU A 135 -6.17 5.97 -12.53
N VAL A 136 -5.13 6.48 -11.88
CA VAL A 136 -5.00 6.54 -10.42
C VAL A 136 -5.08 8.00 -9.99
N GLU A 137 -6.08 8.35 -9.18
CA GLU A 137 -6.23 9.67 -8.57
C GLU A 137 -5.77 9.61 -7.12
N CYS A 138 -4.73 10.36 -6.78
CA CYS A 138 -4.21 10.43 -5.42
C CYS A 138 -4.88 11.57 -4.63
N PHE A 139 -4.99 11.40 -3.32
CA PHE A 139 -5.56 12.40 -2.42
C PHE A 139 -4.86 12.39 -1.07
N ASP A 140 -4.78 13.57 -0.44
CA ASP A 140 -4.27 13.72 0.92
C ASP A 140 -5.29 13.14 1.91
N ILE A 141 -4.88 12.17 2.71
CA ILE A 141 -5.76 11.58 3.73
C ILE A 141 -5.97 12.47 4.95
N ALA A 142 -5.31 13.63 4.99
CA ALA A 142 -5.30 14.57 6.12
C ALA A 142 -4.82 13.92 7.43
N SER A 143 -3.74 13.18 7.32
CA SER A 143 -3.08 12.55 8.47
C SER A 143 -2.63 13.57 9.51
N THR A 144 -2.73 13.20 10.78
CA THR A 144 -2.32 14.02 11.92
C THR A 144 -0.89 13.72 12.39
N LYS A 145 -0.26 12.66 11.89
CA LYS A 145 1.12 12.25 12.22
C LYS A 145 2.11 12.72 11.17
N GLU A 146 1.90 12.25 9.97
CA GLU A 146 2.81 12.40 8.85
C GLU A 146 1.99 12.61 7.59
N LYS A 147 2.38 13.53 6.72
CA LYS A 147 1.72 13.71 5.42
C LYS A 147 1.62 12.37 4.70
N GLN A 148 0.42 11.98 4.35
CA GLN A 148 0.13 10.69 3.75
C GLN A 148 -0.91 10.83 2.65
N PHE A 149 -0.71 10.12 1.55
CA PHE A 149 -1.65 10.07 0.44
C PHE A 149 -2.27 8.69 0.31
N GLY A 150 -3.59 8.69 0.08
CA GLY A 150 -4.33 7.56 -0.45
C GLY A 150 -4.51 7.69 -1.96
N PHE A 151 -5.18 6.72 -2.55
CA PHE A 151 -5.56 6.81 -3.96
C PHE A 151 -6.89 6.14 -4.24
N ARG A 152 -7.51 6.54 -5.35
CA ARG A 152 -8.68 5.91 -5.95
C ARG A 152 -8.37 5.54 -7.39
N THR A 153 -8.88 4.39 -7.83
CA THR A 153 -8.83 3.96 -9.23
C THR A 153 -10.11 3.25 -9.62
N CYS A 154 -10.37 3.16 -10.91
CA CYS A 154 -11.46 2.38 -11.48
C CYS A 154 -10.86 1.13 -12.13
N LEU A 155 -11.32 -0.05 -11.71
CA LEU A 155 -10.91 -1.34 -12.25
C LEU A 155 -11.52 -1.55 -13.65
N PRO A 156 -10.99 -2.49 -14.47
CA PRO A 156 -11.47 -2.70 -15.83
C PRO A 156 -12.94 -3.09 -15.95
N ASP A 157 -13.53 -3.68 -14.92
CA ASP A 157 -14.95 -4.04 -14.84
C ASP A 157 -15.84 -2.90 -14.31
N GLY A 158 -15.28 -1.71 -14.12
CA GLY A 158 -15.98 -0.52 -13.65
C GLY A 158 -16.05 -0.37 -12.12
N GLN A 159 -15.55 -1.33 -11.36
CA GLN A 159 -15.52 -1.21 -9.90
C GLN A 159 -14.52 -0.17 -9.43
N SER A 160 -14.87 0.59 -8.39
CA SER A 160 -13.98 1.53 -7.75
C SER A 160 -13.16 0.86 -6.65
N LEU A 161 -11.85 1.14 -6.60
CA LEU A 161 -10.95 0.72 -5.54
C LEU A 161 -10.34 1.95 -4.88
N VAL A 162 -10.41 2.01 -3.56
CA VAL A 162 -9.81 3.07 -2.74
C VAL A 162 -8.85 2.49 -1.73
N CYS A 163 -7.64 3.07 -1.63
CA CYS A 163 -6.63 2.75 -0.63
C CYS A 163 -6.41 3.98 0.27
N LEU A 164 -6.57 3.80 1.58
CA LEU A 164 -6.44 4.88 2.56
C LEU A 164 -5.03 4.97 3.19
N GLY A 165 -4.11 4.06 2.86
CA GLY A 165 -2.82 4.01 3.56
C GLY A 165 -2.92 3.37 4.95
N ASP A 166 -2.17 3.86 5.94
CA ASP A 166 -2.02 3.24 7.27
C ASP A 166 -2.62 4.06 8.42
N GLU A 167 -3.51 4.97 8.13
CA GLU A 167 -4.25 5.74 9.15
C GLU A 167 -5.77 5.62 8.99
N PRO A 168 -6.52 5.89 10.06
CA PRO A 168 -7.96 5.94 10.02
C PRO A 168 -8.49 6.96 9.02
N TYR A 169 -9.65 6.68 8.47
CA TYR A 169 -10.37 7.57 7.57
C TYR A 169 -10.62 8.95 8.19
N ASN A 170 -10.42 9.99 7.38
CA ASN A 170 -10.83 11.35 7.71
C ASN A 170 -12.05 11.75 6.85
N ALA A 171 -13.04 12.42 7.48
CA ALA A 171 -14.29 12.79 6.83
C ALA A 171 -14.13 13.72 5.61
N CYS A 172 -13.02 14.47 5.51
CA CYS A 172 -12.72 15.30 4.32
C CYS A 172 -12.54 14.46 3.04
N ASN A 173 -12.25 13.16 3.19
CA ASN A 173 -12.06 12.23 2.08
C ASN A 173 -13.32 11.47 1.67
N ARG A 174 -14.50 11.87 2.18
CA ARG A 174 -15.77 11.19 1.89
C ARG A 174 -16.03 11.04 0.40
N MET A 175 -15.73 12.05 -0.38
CA MET A 175 -15.93 12.07 -1.83
C MET A 175 -15.16 10.97 -2.59
N TYR A 176 -14.04 10.51 -2.04
CA TYR A 176 -13.23 9.43 -2.63
C TYR A 176 -13.70 8.04 -2.21
N VAL A 177 -14.25 7.91 -0.99
CA VAL A 177 -14.47 6.61 -0.34
C VAL A 177 -15.95 6.17 -0.35
N GLU A 178 -16.91 7.14 -0.31
CA GLU A 178 -18.34 6.82 -0.24
C GLU A 178 -18.80 5.97 -1.42
N GLY A 179 -19.42 4.85 -1.13
CA GLY A 179 -19.92 3.90 -2.13
C GLY A 179 -18.85 3.14 -2.88
N ALA A 180 -17.59 3.11 -2.40
CA ALA A 180 -16.54 2.36 -3.06
C ALA A 180 -16.85 0.86 -3.12
N ASP A 181 -16.51 0.23 -4.25
CA ASP A 181 -16.66 -1.23 -4.37
C ASP A 181 -15.61 -1.98 -3.54
N TRP A 182 -14.40 -1.42 -3.46
CA TRP A 182 -13.30 -1.94 -2.66
C TRP A 182 -12.68 -0.83 -1.81
N LEU A 183 -12.63 -1.05 -0.50
CA LEU A 183 -11.90 -0.22 0.44
C LEU A 183 -10.76 -1.01 1.05
N LEU A 184 -9.53 -0.54 0.84
CA LEU A 184 -8.32 -1.03 1.45
C LEU A 184 -7.95 -0.06 2.57
N CYS A 185 -7.97 -0.52 3.83
CA CYS A 185 -7.62 0.30 4.97
C CYS A 185 -6.93 -0.50 6.08
N GLU A 186 -6.29 0.22 6.98
CA GLU A 186 -5.62 -0.38 8.12
C GLU A 186 -6.60 -0.91 9.17
N ALA A 187 -6.16 -1.92 9.93
CA ALA A 187 -6.78 -2.40 11.15
C ALA A 187 -5.69 -2.92 12.09
N PHE A 188 -5.16 -2.04 12.93
CA PHE A 188 -3.96 -2.30 13.71
C PHE A 188 -4.09 -3.53 14.63
N CYS A 189 -5.24 -3.67 15.30
CA CYS A 189 -5.55 -4.80 16.18
C CYS A 189 -7.06 -5.04 16.29
N LEU A 190 -7.45 -6.08 17.01
CA LEU A 190 -8.82 -6.27 17.44
C LEU A 190 -9.21 -5.24 18.51
N TYR A 191 -10.48 -4.87 18.57
CA TYR A 191 -11.01 -3.95 19.57
C TYR A 191 -10.84 -4.48 21.02
N GLU A 192 -10.97 -5.79 21.22
CA GLU A 192 -10.73 -6.39 22.54
C GLU A 192 -9.27 -6.29 22.97
N ASP A 193 -8.32 -6.24 22.04
CA ASP A 193 -6.88 -6.10 22.32
C ASP A 193 -6.41 -4.62 22.35
N ARG A 194 -7.30 -3.63 22.24
CA ARG A 194 -6.96 -2.20 22.14
C ARG A 194 -6.18 -1.68 23.34
N GLU A 195 -6.44 -2.21 24.55
CA GLU A 195 -5.71 -1.81 25.75
C GLU A 195 -4.26 -2.28 25.74
N ARG A 196 -4.00 -3.41 25.07
CA ARG A 196 -2.66 -3.97 24.90
C ARG A 196 -1.86 -3.26 23.83
N PHE A 197 -2.46 -3.02 22.66
CA PHE A 197 -1.77 -2.50 21.48
C PHE A 197 -1.85 -0.98 21.36
N LYS A 198 -2.80 -0.34 22.07
CA LYS A 198 -2.99 1.11 22.07
C LYS A 198 -3.12 1.74 20.68
N PRO A 199 -4.03 1.24 19.81
CA PRO A 199 -4.14 1.72 18.43
C PRO A 199 -4.46 3.22 18.39
N TYR A 200 -5.37 3.71 19.21
CA TYR A 200 -5.81 5.11 19.19
C TYR A 200 -4.71 6.09 19.61
N GLU A 201 -3.85 5.70 20.57
CA GLU A 201 -2.68 6.52 20.95
C GLU A 201 -1.64 6.61 19.84
N LYS A 202 -1.66 5.64 18.91
CA LYS A 202 -0.79 5.56 17.74
C LYS A 202 -1.45 6.07 16.45
N HIS A 203 -2.65 6.67 16.57
CA HIS A 203 -3.47 7.12 15.44
C HIS A 203 -3.81 5.99 14.44
N HIS A 204 -4.20 4.84 14.97
CA HIS A 204 -4.69 3.70 14.21
C HIS A 204 -6.10 3.31 14.65
N SER A 205 -6.73 2.42 13.92
CA SER A 205 -8.06 1.88 14.22
C SER A 205 -8.01 0.37 14.55
N THR A 206 -9.16 -0.16 14.93
CA THR A 206 -9.37 -1.59 15.13
C THR A 206 -10.16 -2.20 13.97
N ALA A 207 -10.21 -3.53 13.89
CA ALA A 207 -11.03 -4.21 12.90
C ALA A 207 -12.53 -3.85 13.03
N LEU A 208 -13.01 -3.63 14.27
CA LEU A 208 -14.37 -3.17 14.54
C LEU A 208 -14.63 -1.76 13.97
N ASP A 209 -13.67 -0.85 14.13
CA ASP A 209 -13.78 0.53 13.64
C ASP A 209 -13.76 0.55 12.11
N ALA A 210 -12.90 -0.25 11.49
CA ALA A 210 -12.85 -0.39 10.03
C ALA A 210 -14.17 -0.96 9.46
N GLY A 211 -14.75 -1.97 10.12
CA GLY A 211 -16.06 -2.50 9.75
C GLY A 211 -17.18 -1.44 9.87
N ARG A 212 -17.19 -0.68 10.97
CA ARG A 212 -18.15 0.43 11.17
C ARG A 212 -18.02 1.49 10.08
N LEU A 213 -16.79 1.88 9.76
CA LEU A 213 -16.49 2.83 8.70
C LEU A 213 -17.02 2.34 7.34
N ALA A 214 -16.70 1.12 6.97
CA ALA A 214 -17.14 0.53 5.71
C ALA A 214 -18.67 0.52 5.58
N ALA A 215 -19.38 0.18 6.66
CA ALA A 215 -20.85 0.23 6.70
C ALA A 215 -21.39 1.66 6.55
N GLN A 216 -20.83 2.63 7.26
CA GLN A 216 -21.24 4.03 7.20
C GLN A 216 -21.03 4.66 5.82
N LEU A 217 -20.01 4.25 5.11
CA LEU A 217 -19.66 4.76 3.78
C LEU A 217 -20.30 3.95 2.63
N GLY A 218 -21.06 2.90 2.93
CA GLY A 218 -21.72 2.08 1.90
C GLY A 218 -20.75 1.30 1.02
N VAL A 219 -19.58 0.94 1.56
CA VAL A 219 -18.56 0.12 0.89
C VAL A 219 -19.10 -1.29 0.63
N LYS A 220 -18.65 -1.96 -0.43
CA LYS A 220 -19.08 -3.34 -0.73
C LYS A 220 -18.11 -4.40 -0.25
N ASN A 221 -16.80 -4.17 -0.42
CA ASN A 221 -15.74 -5.09 -0.03
C ASN A 221 -14.70 -4.33 0.80
N LEU A 222 -14.38 -4.86 1.98
CA LEU A 222 -13.40 -4.30 2.92
C LEU A 222 -12.19 -5.21 2.99
N LEU A 223 -10.99 -4.67 2.69
CA LEU A 223 -9.72 -5.37 2.83
C LEU A 223 -8.89 -4.70 3.93
N LEU A 224 -8.54 -5.48 4.95
CA LEU A 224 -7.81 -5.04 6.13
C LEU A 224 -6.35 -5.46 6.06
N TYR A 225 -5.46 -4.53 6.38
CA TYR A 225 -4.01 -4.74 6.48
C TYR A 225 -3.41 -3.91 7.63
N HIS A 226 -2.08 -3.79 7.68
CA HIS A 226 -1.32 -3.02 8.68
C HIS A 226 -1.59 -3.48 10.11
N THR A 227 -1.65 -4.79 10.28
CA THR A 227 -2.02 -5.44 11.54
C THR A 227 -0.82 -5.71 12.44
N GLU A 228 -1.07 -5.98 13.72
CA GLU A 228 -0.09 -6.60 14.61
C GLU A 228 0.22 -8.05 14.21
N ASP A 229 1.33 -8.61 14.72
CA ASP A 229 1.82 -9.97 14.35
C ASP A 229 1.75 -11.00 15.47
N LYS A 230 1.16 -10.68 16.63
CA LYS A 230 1.10 -11.60 17.77
C LYS A 230 -0.04 -12.60 17.67
N THR A 231 -1.03 -12.33 16.83
CA THR A 231 -2.22 -13.16 16.66
C THR A 231 -2.37 -13.73 15.24
N LEU A 232 -1.29 -13.82 14.45
CA LEU A 232 -1.30 -14.21 13.04
C LEU A 232 -2.09 -15.51 12.78
N SER A 233 -1.93 -16.55 13.59
CA SER A 233 -2.62 -17.83 13.39
C SER A 233 -4.15 -17.78 13.48
N THR A 234 -4.69 -16.76 14.14
CA THR A 234 -6.14 -16.55 14.31
C THR A 234 -6.63 -15.25 13.68
N ARG A 235 -5.70 -14.40 13.19
CA ARG A 235 -5.96 -13.06 12.68
C ARG A 235 -7.08 -13.05 11.66
N LYS A 236 -6.96 -13.85 10.61
CA LYS A 236 -7.94 -13.87 9.51
C LYS A 236 -9.36 -14.11 10.01
N ALA A 237 -9.55 -15.16 10.83
CA ALA A 237 -10.87 -15.50 11.35
C ALA A 237 -11.40 -14.43 12.33
N ARG A 238 -10.57 -13.97 13.26
CA ARG A 238 -11.00 -13.03 14.31
C ARG A 238 -11.27 -11.62 13.78
N TYR A 239 -10.38 -11.08 12.93
CA TYR A 239 -10.59 -9.76 12.32
C TYR A 239 -11.80 -9.74 11.38
N THR A 240 -11.99 -10.82 10.58
CA THR A 240 -13.17 -10.96 9.75
C THR A 240 -14.45 -10.97 10.61
N ALA A 241 -14.47 -11.78 11.67
CA ALA A 241 -15.62 -11.87 12.56
C ALA A 241 -15.92 -10.53 13.27
N GLU A 242 -14.88 -9.83 13.74
CA GLU A 242 -15.05 -8.55 14.42
C GLU A 242 -15.55 -7.44 13.48
N ALA A 243 -14.98 -7.31 12.28
CA ALA A 243 -15.45 -6.34 11.29
C ALA A 243 -16.91 -6.63 10.87
N ALA A 244 -17.27 -7.90 10.73
CA ALA A 244 -18.61 -8.33 10.38
C ALA A 244 -19.67 -8.02 11.44
N LEU A 245 -19.31 -7.69 12.66
CA LEU A 245 -20.27 -7.18 13.67
C LEU A 245 -20.91 -5.85 13.26
N GLN A 246 -20.26 -5.08 12.41
CA GLN A 246 -20.69 -3.75 11.97
C GLN A 246 -20.91 -3.65 10.46
N PHE A 247 -20.39 -4.60 9.67
CA PHE A 247 -20.37 -4.54 8.22
C PHE A 247 -20.95 -5.80 7.59
N ASN A 248 -21.94 -5.64 6.73
CA ASN A 248 -22.64 -6.75 6.04
C ASN A 248 -22.00 -7.12 4.69
N GLY A 249 -21.01 -6.36 4.21
CA GLY A 249 -20.28 -6.66 2.99
C GLY A 249 -19.20 -7.73 3.21
N LYS A 250 -18.38 -8.00 2.18
CA LYS A 250 -17.30 -8.97 2.30
C LYS A 250 -16.09 -8.35 2.99
N VAL A 251 -15.53 -9.08 3.95
CA VAL A 251 -14.30 -8.72 4.66
C VAL A 251 -13.17 -9.65 4.23
N TYR A 252 -12.06 -9.06 3.82
CA TYR A 252 -10.82 -9.74 3.45
C TYR A 252 -9.73 -9.36 4.45
N VAL A 253 -9.07 -10.36 5.02
CA VAL A 253 -7.92 -10.18 5.91
C VAL A 253 -6.81 -11.07 5.37
N PRO A 254 -6.01 -10.57 4.42
CA PRO A 254 -5.02 -11.39 3.74
C PRO A 254 -3.83 -11.74 4.64
N GLU A 255 -3.20 -12.84 4.31
CA GLU A 255 -1.86 -13.18 4.74
C GLU A 255 -0.81 -12.61 3.78
N ASP A 256 0.45 -12.60 4.20
CA ASP A 256 1.54 -12.26 3.28
C ASP A 256 1.54 -13.22 2.08
N LEU A 257 1.73 -12.68 0.89
CA LEU A 257 1.72 -13.37 -0.40
C LEU A 257 0.34 -13.87 -0.86
N GLU A 258 -0.72 -13.59 -0.13
CA GLU A 258 -2.08 -13.97 -0.56
C GLU A 258 -2.56 -13.12 -1.74
N GLU A 259 -3.08 -13.78 -2.76
CA GLU A 259 -3.72 -13.14 -3.92
C GLU A 259 -5.21 -13.01 -3.70
N ILE A 260 -5.75 -11.83 -4.02
CA ILE A 260 -7.17 -11.53 -3.93
C ILE A 260 -7.66 -11.09 -5.31
N LEU A 261 -8.64 -11.81 -5.84
CA LEU A 261 -9.27 -11.45 -7.10
C LEU A 261 -10.27 -10.33 -6.88
N LEU A 262 -9.98 -9.18 -7.50
CA LEU A 262 -10.86 -8.02 -7.50
C LEU A 262 -11.88 -8.18 -8.64
N ARG A 263 -13.01 -8.84 -8.35
CA ARG A 263 -14.10 -9.06 -9.31
C ARG A 263 -15.43 -8.66 -8.72
N SER A 264 -16.37 -8.24 -9.57
CA SER A 264 -17.77 -8.13 -9.21
C SER A 264 -18.26 -9.51 -8.76
N ASN A 265 -19.06 -9.54 -7.69
CA ASN A 265 -19.81 -10.74 -7.37
C ASN A 265 -20.92 -10.85 -8.44
N GLU A 266 -20.88 -11.90 -9.25
CA GLU A 266 -22.03 -12.33 -10.04
C GLU A 266 -23.18 -12.76 -9.14
#